data_564a6f94553e3a22e190754af4aefd38
#
_entry.id   564a6f94553e3a22e190754af4aefd38
#
_cell.length_a   1.000
_cell.length_b   1.000
_cell.length_c   1.000
_cell.angle_alpha   90.00
_cell.angle_beta   90.00
_cell.angle_gamma   90.00
#
_symmetry.space_group_name_H-M   'P 1'
#
loop_
_entity.id
_entity.type
_entity.pdbx_description
1 polymer ?
#
loop_
_entity_poly.entity_id
_entity_poly.type
_entity_poly.pdbx_seq_one_letter_code
_entity_poly.pdbx_strand_id
1 'polypeptide(L)'
;DPADLEVLVEKEIVTVDLKQLALLTLYVDYQVREPEERAEDIYLYFSHYAFHDLHIEDMFHAGRENLTETEQFWNDWISLLKTKSGDTESRLLKEAVLYREGIEGLVKMANDNYKVHPSLYLEAMNEYDKNYGYSQIEKIGENAIEKIDSKLIIRSKIALKAACASSYLNHTEKLMLFCWESFRSDSTVRNLLRLFATREMAEQYGIRAEKALASRIKGNPITSIRNYELNQNIINN
;
A
#
# COMPACT_ATOMS: atom_id res chain seq x y z
N ASP A 1 -22.54 -19.86 8.63
CA ASP A 1 -21.59 -18.96 7.96
C ASP A 1 -21.29 -17.75 8.87
N PRO A 2 -20.02 -17.34 9.06
CA PRO A 2 -19.69 -16.17 9.86
C PRO A 2 -20.37 -14.89 9.38
N ALA A 3 -20.54 -14.71 8.08
CA ALA A 3 -21.22 -13.56 7.51
C ALA A 3 -22.72 -13.49 7.86
N ASP A 4 -23.37 -14.63 7.97
CA ASP A 4 -24.80 -14.70 8.34
C ASP A 4 -25.03 -14.40 9.83
N LEU A 5 -24.03 -14.68 10.68
CA LEU A 5 -24.11 -14.45 12.12
C LEU A 5 -23.76 -13.03 12.54
N GLU A 6 -23.10 -12.24 11.67
CA GLU A 6 -22.69 -10.87 11.96
C GLU A 6 -23.86 -10.01 12.46
N VAL A 7 -24.98 -10.04 11.74
CA VAL A 7 -26.19 -9.27 12.09
C VAL A 7 -26.75 -9.69 13.45
N LEU A 8 -26.65 -10.97 13.82
CA LEU A 8 -27.13 -11.48 15.13
C LEU A 8 -26.21 -11.06 16.27
N VAL A 9 -24.91 -10.98 16.01
CA VAL A 9 -23.91 -10.50 16.96
C VAL A 9 -24.05 -8.99 17.16
N GLU A 10 -24.20 -8.21 16.09
CA GLU A 10 -24.43 -6.76 16.17
C GLU A 10 -25.70 -6.41 16.95
N LYS A 11 -26.73 -7.23 16.86
CA LYS A 11 -27.99 -7.09 17.62
C LYS A 11 -27.94 -7.68 19.03
N GLU A 12 -26.77 -8.12 19.48
CA GLU A 12 -26.57 -8.76 20.81
C GLU A 12 -27.45 -9.98 21.04
N ILE A 13 -27.95 -10.65 19.97
CA ILE A 13 -28.78 -11.84 20.05
C ILE A 13 -27.96 -13.08 20.40
N VAL A 14 -26.71 -13.13 19.89
CA VAL A 14 -25.75 -14.21 20.18
C VAL A 14 -24.37 -13.63 20.50
N THR A 15 -23.62 -14.31 21.36
CA THR A 15 -22.22 -13.97 21.67
C THR A 15 -21.33 -15.01 20.97
N VAL A 16 -20.70 -14.60 19.85
CA VAL A 16 -19.80 -15.45 19.06
C VAL A 16 -18.55 -14.65 18.73
N ASP A 17 -17.38 -15.26 18.84
CA ASP A 17 -16.16 -14.73 18.29
C ASP A 17 -16.19 -14.94 16.76
N LEU A 18 -16.61 -13.89 16.04
CA LEU A 18 -16.73 -13.92 14.58
C LEU A 18 -15.37 -14.14 13.91
N LYS A 19 -14.28 -13.59 14.46
CA LYS A 19 -12.95 -13.79 13.93
C LYS A 19 -12.54 -15.26 14.02
N GLN A 20 -12.72 -15.87 15.17
CA GLN A 20 -12.41 -17.28 15.36
C GLN A 20 -13.27 -18.18 14.46
N LEU A 21 -14.56 -17.87 14.32
CA LEU A 21 -15.47 -18.62 13.45
C LEU A 21 -15.07 -18.48 11.98
N ALA A 22 -14.69 -17.27 11.53
CA ALA A 22 -14.24 -17.03 10.17
C ALA A 22 -12.94 -17.79 9.86
N LEU A 23 -11.98 -17.79 10.79
CA LEU A 23 -10.74 -18.58 10.64
C LEU A 23 -11.02 -20.09 10.57
N LEU A 24 -11.91 -20.60 11.42
CA LEU A 24 -12.32 -22.01 11.36
C LEU A 24 -13.03 -22.35 10.05
N THR A 25 -13.81 -21.42 9.50
CA THR A 25 -14.46 -21.60 8.19
C THR A 25 -13.40 -21.76 7.09
N LEU A 26 -12.41 -20.86 7.05
CA LEU A 26 -11.30 -20.98 6.08
C LEU A 26 -10.50 -22.27 6.27
N TYR A 27 -10.24 -22.66 7.53
CA TYR A 27 -9.51 -23.89 7.85
C TYR A 27 -10.26 -25.14 7.35
N VAL A 28 -11.57 -25.23 7.58
CA VAL A 28 -12.39 -26.39 7.14
C VAL A 28 -12.49 -26.40 5.61
N ASP A 29 -12.71 -25.24 5.00
CA ASP A 29 -12.79 -25.15 3.54
C ASP A 29 -11.46 -25.58 2.87
N TYR A 30 -10.33 -25.14 3.42
CA TYR A 30 -9.01 -25.60 2.99
C TYR A 30 -8.86 -27.12 3.01
N GLN A 31 -9.38 -27.79 4.07
CA GLN A 31 -9.24 -29.25 4.20
C GLN A 31 -10.12 -30.04 3.23
N VAL A 32 -11.30 -29.52 2.87
CA VAL A 32 -12.26 -30.23 2.03
C VAL A 32 -12.11 -29.94 0.55
N ARG A 33 -11.36 -28.88 0.18
CA ARG A 33 -11.12 -28.52 -1.22
C ARG A 33 -9.90 -29.23 -1.82
N GLU A 34 -10.00 -29.48 -3.11
CA GLU A 34 -8.84 -29.95 -3.87
C GLU A 34 -7.72 -28.91 -3.86
N PRO A 35 -6.45 -29.32 -3.81
CA PRO A 35 -5.32 -28.39 -3.65
C PRO A 35 -5.31 -27.25 -4.67
N GLU A 36 -5.69 -27.52 -5.92
CA GLU A 36 -5.68 -26.56 -7.02
C GLU A 36 -6.78 -25.49 -6.90
N GLU A 37 -7.86 -25.76 -6.17
CA GLU A 37 -9.01 -24.87 -6.02
C GLU A 37 -8.91 -23.98 -4.77
N ARG A 38 -8.11 -24.38 -3.78
CA ARG A 38 -8.03 -23.76 -2.44
C ARG A 38 -7.80 -22.26 -2.49
N ALA A 39 -6.88 -21.80 -3.32
CA ALA A 39 -6.51 -20.38 -3.38
C ALA A 39 -7.68 -19.52 -3.91
N GLU A 40 -8.37 -19.98 -4.96
CA GLU A 40 -9.51 -19.24 -5.53
C GLU A 40 -10.71 -19.26 -4.60
N ASP A 41 -11.06 -20.41 -4.02
CA ASP A 41 -12.20 -20.56 -3.13
C ASP A 41 -12.02 -19.75 -1.84
N ILE A 42 -10.83 -19.80 -1.21
CA ILE A 42 -10.51 -18.99 -0.04
C ILE A 42 -10.51 -17.51 -0.35
N TYR A 43 -10.04 -17.10 -1.55
CA TYR A 43 -10.08 -15.69 -1.95
C TYR A 43 -11.51 -15.13 -2.00
N LEU A 44 -12.51 -15.91 -2.38
CA LEU A 44 -13.90 -15.47 -2.45
C LEU A 44 -14.45 -15.00 -1.09
N TYR A 45 -13.98 -15.58 0.01
CA TYR A 45 -14.40 -15.15 1.35
C TYR A 45 -14.00 -13.71 1.67
N PHE A 46 -12.89 -13.22 1.15
CA PHE A 46 -12.41 -11.85 1.40
C PHE A 46 -13.27 -10.75 0.75
N SER A 47 -14.30 -11.13 -0.03
CA SER A 47 -15.36 -10.22 -0.46
C SER A 47 -16.38 -9.90 0.66
N HIS A 48 -16.40 -10.69 1.74
CA HIS A 48 -17.31 -10.52 2.86
C HIS A 48 -16.60 -9.81 4.03
N TYR A 49 -17.32 -8.89 4.67
CA TYR A 49 -16.77 -8.04 5.74
C TYR A 49 -16.15 -8.84 6.88
N ALA A 50 -16.77 -9.95 7.31
CA ALA A 50 -16.29 -10.79 8.40
C ALA A 50 -14.87 -11.36 8.20
N PHE A 51 -14.34 -11.33 6.96
CA PHE A 51 -13.02 -11.84 6.60
C PHE A 51 -12.00 -10.72 6.29
N HIS A 52 -12.43 -9.46 6.23
CA HIS A 52 -11.56 -8.36 5.76
C HIS A 52 -10.30 -8.18 6.61
N ASP A 53 -10.40 -8.34 7.93
CA ASP A 53 -9.29 -8.09 8.86
C ASP A 53 -8.54 -9.37 9.26
N LEU A 54 -8.82 -10.49 8.57
CA LEU A 54 -8.11 -11.74 8.83
C LEU A 54 -6.74 -11.73 8.17
N HIS A 55 -5.78 -12.32 8.87
CA HIS A 55 -4.49 -12.70 8.31
C HIS A 55 -4.57 -14.16 7.86
N ILE A 56 -4.21 -14.41 6.60
CA ILE A 56 -4.37 -15.75 6.03
C ILE A 56 -3.51 -16.80 6.76
N GLU A 57 -2.37 -16.40 7.32
CA GLU A 57 -1.52 -17.28 8.13
C GLU A 57 -2.21 -17.79 9.40
N ASP A 58 -3.14 -17.03 10.00
CA ASP A 58 -3.86 -17.44 11.20
C ASP A 58 -4.74 -18.66 10.93
N MET A 59 -5.19 -18.87 9.69
CA MET A 59 -5.95 -20.05 9.28
C MET A 59 -5.19 -21.34 9.56
N PHE A 60 -3.87 -21.37 9.36
CA PHE A 60 -3.06 -22.58 9.56
C PHE A 60 -2.97 -23.02 11.03
N HIS A 61 -3.36 -22.14 11.94
CA HIS A 61 -3.37 -22.39 13.39
C HIS A 61 -4.79 -22.45 13.99
N ALA A 62 -5.83 -22.31 13.16
CA ALA A 62 -7.21 -22.25 13.65
C ALA A 62 -7.77 -23.61 14.10
N GLY A 63 -7.32 -24.70 13.49
CA GLY A 63 -7.80 -26.05 13.78
C GLY A 63 -6.81 -26.88 14.60
N ARG A 64 -7.19 -28.15 14.83
CA ARG A 64 -6.37 -29.07 15.65
C ARG A 64 -5.28 -29.79 14.86
N GLU A 65 -5.48 -29.97 13.57
CA GLU A 65 -4.60 -30.71 12.69
C GLU A 65 -3.78 -29.75 11.84
N ASN A 66 -2.55 -30.11 11.53
CA ASN A 66 -1.72 -29.34 10.62
C ASN A 66 -2.27 -29.49 9.19
N LEU A 67 -2.43 -28.36 8.50
CA LEU A 67 -2.80 -28.35 7.09
C LEU A 67 -1.63 -28.87 6.23
N THR A 68 -1.95 -29.66 5.21
CA THR A 68 -0.98 -30.24 4.28
C THR A 68 -0.91 -29.40 2.99
N GLU A 69 0.14 -29.63 2.17
CA GLU A 69 0.30 -29.01 0.85
C GLU A 69 0.34 -27.47 0.89
N THR A 70 0.79 -26.92 2.02
CA THR A 70 0.80 -25.47 2.27
C THR A 70 1.73 -24.74 1.31
N GLU A 71 2.80 -25.37 0.83
CA GLU A 71 3.71 -24.78 -0.15
C GLU A 71 3.03 -24.52 -1.49
N GLN A 72 2.22 -25.45 -1.97
CA GLN A 72 1.42 -25.29 -3.19
C GLN A 72 0.42 -24.16 -2.99
N PHE A 73 -0.34 -24.18 -1.90
CA PHE A 73 -1.31 -23.13 -1.59
C PHE A 73 -0.69 -21.73 -1.62
N TRP A 74 0.46 -21.53 -0.96
CA TRP A 74 1.10 -20.22 -0.93
C TRP A 74 1.56 -19.77 -2.33
N ASN A 75 2.05 -20.68 -3.15
CA ASN A 75 2.44 -20.36 -4.53
C ASN A 75 1.22 -19.95 -5.37
N ASP A 76 0.13 -20.69 -5.26
CA ASP A 76 -1.12 -20.43 -5.98
C ASP A 76 -1.78 -19.14 -5.47
N TRP A 77 -1.79 -18.92 -4.15
CA TRP A 77 -2.29 -17.70 -3.51
C TRP A 77 -1.56 -16.44 -3.99
N ILE A 78 -0.23 -16.45 -3.94
CA ILE A 78 0.59 -15.34 -4.44
C ILE A 78 0.37 -15.13 -5.94
N SER A 79 0.29 -16.21 -6.71
CA SER A 79 0.06 -16.14 -8.17
C SER A 79 -1.30 -15.55 -8.51
N LEU A 80 -2.34 -15.95 -7.80
CA LEU A 80 -3.70 -15.38 -7.91
C LEU A 80 -3.70 -13.89 -7.60
N LEU A 81 -3.17 -13.49 -6.44
CA LEU A 81 -3.18 -12.11 -5.98
C LEU A 81 -2.40 -11.16 -6.89
N LYS A 82 -1.32 -11.62 -7.54
CA LYS A 82 -0.59 -10.82 -8.55
C LYS A 82 -1.46 -10.37 -9.71
N THR A 83 -2.52 -11.10 -10.03
CA THR A 83 -3.42 -10.79 -11.15
C THR A 83 -4.60 -9.90 -10.76
N LYS A 84 -4.90 -9.80 -9.48
CA LYS A 84 -6.02 -9.03 -8.94
C LYS A 84 -5.54 -7.64 -8.53
N SER A 85 -6.40 -6.64 -8.63
CA SER A 85 -6.08 -5.26 -8.25
C SER A 85 -7.04 -4.77 -7.18
N GLY A 86 -6.53 -4.07 -6.18
CA GLY A 86 -7.30 -3.52 -5.07
C GLY A 86 -6.46 -3.35 -3.82
N ASP A 87 -7.03 -2.68 -2.82
CA ASP A 87 -6.34 -2.46 -1.54
C ASP A 87 -6.29 -3.76 -0.71
N THR A 88 -7.37 -4.55 -0.74
CA THR A 88 -7.43 -5.86 -0.08
C THR A 88 -6.41 -6.82 -0.69
N GLU A 89 -6.35 -6.91 -2.01
CA GLU A 89 -5.43 -7.77 -2.74
C GLU A 89 -3.97 -7.38 -2.50
N SER A 90 -3.69 -6.07 -2.48
CA SER A 90 -2.35 -5.56 -2.17
C SER A 90 -1.94 -5.89 -0.73
N ARG A 91 -2.87 -5.81 0.23
CA ARG A 91 -2.64 -6.19 1.62
C ARG A 91 -2.36 -7.69 1.75
N LEU A 92 -3.22 -8.54 1.19
CA LEU A 92 -3.07 -9.99 1.23
C LEU A 92 -1.77 -10.44 0.54
N LEU A 93 -1.43 -9.83 -0.60
CA LEU A 93 -0.18 -10.11 -1.31
C LEU A 93 1.04 -9.73 -0.47
N LYS A 94 1.01 -8.54 0.16
CA LYS A 94 2.06 -8.12 1.09
C LYS A 94 2.27 -9.13 2.21
N GLU A 95 1.18 -9.53 2.89
CA GLU A 95 1.22 -10.47 4.01
C GLU A 95 1.80 -11.81 3.57
N ALA A 96 1.31 -12.37 2.48
CA ALA A 96 1.79 -13.64 1.94
C ALA A 96 3.28 -13.61 1.59
N VAL A 97 3.74 -12.55 0.93
CA VAL A 97 5.15 -12.40 0.54
C VAL A 97 6.04 -12.17 1.75
N LEU A 98 5.61 -11.36 2.72
CA LEU A 98 6.38 -11.16 3.96
C LEU A 98 6.51 -12.46 4.75
N TYR A 99 5.45 -13.23 4.85
CA TYR A 99 5.46 -14.52 5.55
C TYR A 99 6.41 -15.52 4.89
N ARG A 100 6.45 -15.56 3.56
CA ARG A 100 7.21 -16.55 2.78
C ARG A 100 8.64 -16.16 2.47
N GLU A 101 8.85 -14.93 2.08
CA GLU A 101 10.09 -14.46 1.47
C GLU A 101 10.73 -13.29 2.24
N GLY A 102 10.01 -12.77 3.27
CA GLY A 102 10.48 -11.64 4.06
C GLY A 102 10.51 -10.32 3.29
N ILE A 103 11.22 -9.34 3.85
CA ILE A 103 11.24 -7.97 3.30
C ILE A 103 11.89 -7.92 1.91
N GLU A 104 12.93 -8.69 1.67
CA GLU A 104 13.62 -8.74 0.37
C GLU A 104 12.69 -9.27 -0.73
N GLY A 105 11.88 -10.30 -0.41
CA GLY A 105 10.83 -10.79 -1.29
C GLY A 105 9.79 -9.73 -1.60
N LEU A 106 9.38 -8.94 -0.59
CA LEU A 106 8.43 -7.84 -0.79
C LEU A 106 8.99 -6.75 -1.70
N VAL A 107 10.26 -6.38 -1.57
CA VAL A 107 10.93 -5.42 -2.48
C VAL A 107 10.95 -5.96 -3.91
N LYS A 108 11.29 -7.23 -4.09
CA LYS A 108 11.27 -7.88 -5.41
C LYS A 108 9.86 -7.88 -5.99
N MET A 109 8.86 -8.25 -5.19
CA MET A 109 7.45 -8.25 -5.59
C MET A 109 6.98 -6.86 -6.02
N ALA A 110 7.32 -5.80 -5.27
CA ALA A 110 7.03 -4.42 -5.63
C ALA A 110 7.66 -4.03 -6.97
N ASN A 111 8.92 -4.43 -7.22
CA ASN A 111 9.61 -4.17 -8.47
C ASN A 111 8.99 -4.87 -9.68
N ASP A 112 8.49 -6.09 -9.51
CA ASP A 112 7.96 -6.93 -10.59
C ASP A 112 6.49 -6.62 -10.90
N ASN A 113 5.72 -6.19 -9.87
CA ASN A 113 4.27 -6.00 -9.97
C ASN A 113 3.80 -4.56 -9.77
N TYR A 114 4.66 -3.57 -9.96
CA TYR A 114 4.36 -2.14 -9.71
C TYR A 114 3.17 -1.59 -10.51
N LYS A 115 2.80 -2.20 -11.64
CA LYS A 115 1.67 -1.77 -12.45
C LYS A 115 0.32 -2.12 -11.82
N VAL A 116 0.25 -3.27 -11.15
CA VAL A 116 -0.97 -3.77 -10.50
C VAL A 116 -0.99 -3.35 -9.03
N HIS A 117 0.15 -3.44 -8.35
CA HIS A 117 0.29 -3.20 -6.91
C HIS A 117 1.36 -2.14 -6.60
N PRO A 118 1.22 -0.89 -7.06
CA PRO A 118 2.22 0.16 -6.80
C PRO A 118 2.39 0.49 -5.32
N SER A 119 1.40 0.20 -4.48
CA SER A 119 1.45 0.40 -3.02
C SER A 119 2.46 -0.50 -2.32
N LEU A 120 2.86 -1.64 -2.91
CA LEU A 120 3.85 -2.54 -2.31
C LEU A 120 5.20 -1.88 -2.08
N TYR A 121 5.57 -0.88 -2.88
CA TYR A 121 6.78 -0.09 -2.61
C TYR A 121 6.69 0.64 -1.27
N LEU A 122 5.54 1.28 -1.00
CA LEU A 122 5.33 1.98 0.28
C LEU A 122 5.32 0.99 1.44
N GLU A 123 4.72 -0.18 1.25
CA GLU A 123 4.69 -1.23 2.25
C GLU A 123 6.10 -1.78 2.56
N ALA A 124 6.92 -2.03 1.54
CA ALA A 124 8.32 -2.43 1.74
C ALA A 124 9.12 -1.36 2.49
N MET A 125 8.91 -0.07 2.15
CA MET A 125 9.53 1.04 2.87
C MET A 125 9.05 1.11 4.33
N ASN A 126 7.77 0.81 4.61
CA ASN A 126 7.24 0.76 5.97
C ASN A 126 7.88 -0.35 6.81
N GLU A 127 8.14 -1.51 6.20
CA GLU A 127 8.82 -2.60 6.90
C GLU A 127 10.28 -2.24 7.25
N TYR A 128 11.02 -1.61 6.34
CA TYR A 128 12.37 -1.12 6.64
C TYR A 128 12.38 0.00 7.69
N ASP A 129 11.37 0.85 7.72
CA ASP A 129 11.26 1.96 8.68
C ASP A 129 11.19 1.49 10.13
N LYS A 130 10.59 0.32 10.38
CA LYS A 130 10.52 -0.31 11.71
C LYS A 130 11.92 -0.55 12.30
N ASN A 131 12.93 -0.69 11.45
CA ASN A 131 14.32 -0.97 11.84
C ASN A 131 15.29 0.15 11.40
N TYR A 132 14.78 1.36 11.15
CA TYR A 132 15.59 2.51 10.74
C TYR A 132 16.41 2.29 9.46
N GLY A 133 15.90 1.47 8.54
CA GLY A 133 16.56 1.10 7.30
C GLY A 133 16.52 2.22 6.24
N TYR A 134 16.97 3.43 6.57
CA TYR A 134 16.84 4.61 5.71
C TYR A 134 17.54 4.48 4.36
N SER A 135 18.69 3.79 4.31
CA SER A 135 19.39 3.55 3.05
C SER A 135 18.58 2.68 2.08
N GLN A 136 17.91 1.66 2.60
CA GLN A 136 17.03 0.79 1.83
C GLN A 136 15.77 1.55 1.37
N ILE A 137 15.16 2.35 2.26
CA ILE A 137 14.00 3.19 1.93
C ILE A 137 14.35 4.15 0.80
N GLU A 138 15.48 4.83 0.86
CA GLU A 138 15.94 5.73 -0.20
C GLU A 138 16.09 5.00 -1.53
N LYS A 139 16.76 3.85 -1.56
CA LYS A 139 16.96 3.03 -2.76
C LYS A 139 15.66 2.52 -3.37
N ILE A 140 14.72 2.08 -2.51
CA ILE A 140 13.38 1.68 -2.94
C ILE A 140 12.65 2.88 -3.58
N GLY A 141 12.77 4.07 -2.99
CA GLY A 141 12.21 5.30 -3.53
C GLY A 141 12.75 5.65 -4.91
N GLU A 142 14.06 5.55 -5.14
CA GLU A 142 14.69 5.75 -6.46
C GLU A 142 14.08 4.82 -7.51
N ASN A 143 14.02 3.52 -7.22
CA ASN A 143 13.41 2.54 -8.13
C ASN A 143 11.93 2.83 -8.42
N ALA A 144 11.18 3.22 -7.40
CA ALA A 144 9.76 3.49 -7.53
C ALA A 144 9.47 4.72 -8.39
N ILE A 145 10.21 5.83 -8.22
CA ILE A 145 10.00 7.03 -9.02
C ILE A 145 10.40 6.86 -10.48
N GLU A 146 11.25 5.90 -10.82
CA GLU A 146 11.56 5.56 -12.21
C GLU A 146 10.43 4.78 -12.89
N LYS A 147 9.76 3.88 -12.15
CA LYS A 147 8.80 2.92 -12.69
C LYS A 147 7.35 3.38 -12.62
N ILE A 148 6.96 4.05 -11.53
CA ILE A 148 5.57 4.46 -11.30
C ILE A 148 5.27 5.75 -12.06
N ASP A 149 4.14 5.77 -12.78
CA ASP A 149 3.68 6.96 -13.51
C ASP A 149 3.50 8.14 -12.55
N SER A 150 4.01 9.30 -12.96
CA SER A 150 3.90 10.56 -12.19
C SER A 150 2.47 11.05 -11.98
N LYS A 151 1.49 10.51 -12.67
CA LYS A 151 0.05 10.81 -12.48
C LYS A 151 -0.57 10.08 -11.28
N LEU A 152 0.10 9.06 -10.76
CA LEU A 152 -0.41 8.28 -9.63
C LEU A 152 -0.06 8.93 -8.30
N ILE A 153 -1.07 9.20 -7.48
CA ILE A 153 -0.91 9.84 -6.14
C ILE A 153 -0.01 9.00 -5.22
N ILE A 154 -0.08 7.67 -5.34
CA ILE A 154 0.77 6.78 -4.54
C ILE A 154 2.26 7.08 -4.70
N ARG A 155 2.71 7.51 -5.90
CA ARG A 155 4.08 7.92 -6.17
C ARG A 155 4.51 9.11 -5.32
N SER A 156 3.59 10.06 -5.04
CA SER A 156 3.85 11.17 -4.11
C SER A 156 4.14 10.68 -2.70
N LYS A 157 3.35 9.73 -2.19
CA LYS A 157 3.56 9.17 -0.85
C LYS A 157 4.90 8.44 -0.73
N ILE A 158 5.26 7.66 -1.75
CA ILE A 158 6.55 6.96 -1.83
C ILE A 158 7.71 7.96 -1.85
N ALA A 159 7.63 8.98 -2.70
CA ALA A 159 8.65 10.03 -2.78
C ALA A 159 8.81 10.77 -1.45
N LEU A 160 7.73 11.08 -0.72
CA LEU A 160 7.82 11.71 0.60
C LEU A 160 8.50 10.81 1.63
N LYS A 161 8.21 9.51 1.61
CA LYS A 161 8.87 8.56 2.51
C LYS A 161 10.38 8.49 2.22
N ALA A 162 10.76 8.45 0.94
CA ALA A 162 12.16 8.51 0.52
C ALA A 162 12.83 9.85 0.88
N ALA A 163 12.12 10.97 0.75
CA ALA A 163 12.62 12.28 1.18
C ALA A 163 12.93 12.32 2.68
N CYS A 164 12.06 11.74 3.52
CA CYS A 164 12.33 11.62 4.94
C CYS A 164 13.59 10.79 5.21
N ALA A 165 13.76 9.65 4.55
CA ALA A 165 14.95 8.83 4.67
C ALA A 165 16.22 9.57 4.24
N SER A 166 16.19 10.27 3.09
CA SER A 166 17.31 11.09 2.62
C SER A 166 17.67 12.21 3.59
N SER A 167 16.68 12.78 4.28
CA SER A 167 16.93 13.79 5.34
C SER A 167 17.72 13.19 6.50
N TYR A 168 17.34 11.99 6.98
CA TYR A 168 18.09 11.28 8.04
C TYR A 168 19.52 10.91 7.62
N LEU A 169 19.72 10.64 6.32
CA LEU A 169 21.03 10.30 5.76
C LEU A 169 21.89 11.56 5.41
N ASN A 170 21.32 12.75 5.55
CA ASN A 170 21.93 14.02 5.11
C ASN A 170 22.21 14.07 3.59
N HIS A 171 21.42 13.36 2.78
CA HIS A 171 21.52 13.35 1.32
C HIS A 171 20.66 14.46 0.72
N THR A 172 21.14 15.72 0.79
CA THR A 172 20.37 16.92 0.42
C THR A 172 19.86 16.89 -1.02
N GLU A 173 20.67 16.47 -1.98
CA GLU A 173 20.26 16.41 -3.40
C GLU A 173 19.10 15.44 -3.63
N LYS A 174 19.13 14.27 -3.00
CA LYS A 174 18.05 13.28 -3.07
C LYS A 174 16.80 13.75 -2.35
N LEU A 175 16.95 14.37 -1.19
CA LEU A 175 15.84 15.01 -0.49
C LEU A 175 15.10 15.99 -1.41
N MET A 176 15.84 16.88 -2.07
CA MET A 176 15.28 17.87 -2.99
C MET A 176 14.59 17.19 -4.20
N LEU A 177 15.23 16.18 -4.79
CA LEU A 177 14.66 15.39 -5.88
C LEU A 177 13.33 14.75 -5.47
N PHE A 178 13.28 14.07 -4.34
CA PHE A 178 12.07 13.40 -3.87
C PHE A 178 10.95 14.38 -3.51
N CYS A 179 11.27 15.52 -2.94
CA CYS A 179 10.28 16.59 -2.72
C CYS A 179 9.68 17.07 -4.04
N TRP A 180 10.51 17.26 -5.08
CA TRP A 180 10.05 17.61 -6.42
C TRP A 180 9.17 16.54 -7.04
N GLU A 181 9.56 15.26 -6.96
CA GLU A 181 8.79 14.15 -7.51
C GLU A 181 7.46 13.97 -6.79
N SER A 182 7.43 14.22 -5.47
CA SER A 182 6.18 14.27 -4.71
C SER A 182 5.24 15.36 -5.22
N PHE A 183 5.74 16.59 -5.41
CA PHE A 183 4.94 17.69 -5.96
C PHE A 183 4.47 17.41 -7.39
N ARG A 184 5.29 16.80 -8.23
CA ARG A 184 4.89 16.41 -9.60
C ARG A 184 3.69 15.47 -9.61
N SER A 185 3.64 14.53 -8.67
CA SER A 185 2.61 13.49 -8.61
C SER A 185 1.36 13.95 -7.87
N ASP A 186 1.53 14.82 -6.87
CA ASP A 186 0.44 15.39 -6.07
C ASP A 186 0.74 16.87 -5.76
N SER A 187 0.21 17.76 -6.60
CA SER A 187 0.48 19.21 -6.54
C SER A 187 -0.37 19.92 -5.48
N THR A 188 -0.32 19.42 -4.25
CA THR A 188 -0.92 20.09 -3.09
C THR A 188 -0.07 21.27 -2.64
N VAL A 189 -0.67 22.23 -1.91
CA VAL A 189 0.07 23.33 -1.28
C VAL A 189 1.14 22.79 -0.33
N ARG A 190 0.84 21.74 0.43
CA ARG A 190 1.81 21.13 1.33
C ARG A 190 3.07 20.66 0.60
N ASN A 191 2.90 19.99 -0.55
CA ASN A 191 4.02 19.54 -1.37
C ASN A 191 4.74 20.71 -2.03
N LEU A 192 4.02 21.75 -2.45
CA LEU A 192 4.62 22.99 -2.95
C LEU A 192 5.49 23.68 -1.88
N LEU A 193 4.97 23.86 -0.66
CA LEU A 193 5.70 24.53 0.42
C LEU A 193 7.01 23.81 0.78
N ARG A 194 7.07 22.47 0.62
CA ARG A 194 8.32 21.71 0.81
C ARG A 194 9.42 22.15 -0.13
N LEU A 195 9.07 22.57 -1.36
CA LEU A 195 10.05 23.06 -2.36
C LEU A 195 10.63 24.44 -2.00
N PHE A 196 10.07 25.11 -1.00
CA PHE A 196 10.52 26.38 -0.47
C PHE A 196 11.09 26.27 0.95
N ALA A 197 11.30 25.04 1.44
CA ALA A 197 11.82 24.82 2.78
C ALA A 197 13.25 25.33 2.96
N THR A 198 14.06 25.32 1.89
CA THR A 198 15.39 25.93 1.87
C THR A 198 15.55 26.83 0.66
N ARG A 199 16.51 27.76 0.74
CA ARG A 199 16.82 28.66 -0.39
C ARG A 199 17.25 27.88 -1.64
N GLU A 200 18.06 26.86 -1.47
CA GLU A 200 18.54 26.00 -2.56
C GLU A 200 17.38 25.29 -3.28
N MET A 201 16.43 24.75 -2.52
CA MET A 201 15.23 24.11 -3.08
C MET A 201 14.39 25.13 -3.87
N ALA A 202 14.19 26.32 -3.30
CA ALA A 202 13.41 27.37 -3.94
C ALA A 202 14.08 27.85 -5.25
N GLU A 203 15.38 28.04 -5.25
CA GLU A 203 16.16 28.43 -6.45
C GLU A 203 16.10 27.34 -7.54
N GLN A 204 16.20 26.06 -7.17
CA GLN A 204 16.25 24.97 -8.13
C GLN A 204 14.85 24.60 -8.69
N TYR A 205 13.82 24.58 -7.85
CA TYR A 205 12.50 24.06 -8.22
C TYR A 205 11.38 25.09 -8.26
N GLY A 206 11.53 26.27 -7.64
CA GLY A 206 10.48 27.28 -7.55
C GLY A 206 9.90 27.67 -8.91
N ILE A 207 10.75 28.03 -9.87
CA ILE A 207 10.33 28.40 -11.24
C ILE A 207 9.65 27.22 -11.96
N ARG A 208 10.15 25.99 -11.74
CA ARG A 208 9.55 24.78 -12.33
C ARG A 208 8.18 24.50 -11.74
N ALA A 209 8.02 24.69 -10.43
CA ALA A 209 6.75 24.51 -9.73
C ALA A 209 5.72 25.55 -10.20
N GLU A 210 6.11 26.82 -10.32
CA GLU A 210 5.26 27.90 -10.84
C GLU A 210 4.76 27.58 -12.27
N LYS A 211 5.67 27.18 -13.17
CA LYS A 211 5.31 26.77 -14.53
C LYS A 211 4.37 25.57 -14.56
N ALA A 212 4.59 24.56 -13.70
CA ALA A 212 3.74 23.38 -13.60
C ALA A 212 2.33 23.75 -13.12
N LEU A 213 2.20 24.64 -12.14
CA LEU A 213 0.90 25.14 -11.66
C LEU A 213 0.21 25.96 -12.74
N ALA A 214 0.91 26.89 -13.40
CA ALA A 214 0.35 27.72 -14.47
C ALA A 214 -0.20 26.88 -15.63
N SER A 215 0.48 25.80 -16.02
CA SER A 215 0.01 24.90 -17.07
C SER A 215 -1.26 24.14 -16.68
N ARG A 216 -1.38 23.75 -15.41
CA ARG A 216 -2.57 23.05 -14.90
C ARG A 216 -3.77 23.97 -14.77
N ILE A 217 -3.58 25.21 -14.34
CA ILE A 217 -4.64 26.23 -14.26
C ILE A 217 -5.23 26.49 -15.64
N LYS A 218 -4.40 26.59 -16.68
CA LYS A 218 -4.86 26.77 -18.06
C LYS A 218 -5.60 25.56 -18.61
N GLY A 219 -5.22 24.36 -18.22
CA GLY A 219 -5.79 23.10 -18.73
C GLY A 219 -7.09 22.67 -18.07
N ASN A 220 -7.34 23.07 -16.82
CA ASN A 220 -8.56 22.68 -16.09
C ASN A 220 -8.89 23.66 -14.95
N PRO A 221 -9.60 24.77 -15.26
CA PRO A 221 -9.91 25.80 -14.29
C PRO A 221 -10.77 25.31 -13.09
N ILE A 222 -11.62 24.31 -13.29
CA ILE A 222 -12.49 23.76 -12.23
C ILE A 222 -11.64 23.02 -11.19
N THR A 223 -10.67 22.25 -11.63
CA THR A 223 -9.74 21.54 -10.71
C THR A 223 -8.87 22.52 -9.93
N SER A 224 -8.47 23.64 -10.53
CA SER A 224 -7.67 24.67 -9.88
C SER A 224 -8.46 25.43 -8.80
N ILE A 225 -9.73 25.75 -9.02
CA ILE A 225 -10.60 26.38 -8.03
C ILE A 225 -10.82 25.46 -6.83
N ARG A 226 -11.12 24.19 -7.08
CA ARG A 226 -11.31 23.20 -6.01
C ARG A 226 -10.04 23.01 -5.17
N ASN A 227 -8.88 22.97 -5.79
CA ASN A 227 -7.61 22.91 -5.09
C ASN A 227 -7.32 24.21 -4.31
N TYR A 228 -7.70 25.36 -4.83
CA TYR A 228 -7.56 26.65 -4.14
C TYR A 228 -8.44 26.73 -2.90
N GLU A 229 -9.70 26.31 -2.96
CA GLU A 229 -10.62 26.27 -1.81
C GLU A 229 -10.18 25.29 -0.72
N LEU A 230 -9.73 24.09 -1.12
CA LEU A 230 -9.14 23.12 -0.19
C LEU A 230 -7.90 23.69 0.51
N ASN A 231 -7.11 24.48 -0.17
CA ASN A 231 -5.89 25.09 0.35
C ASN A 231 -6.18 26.26 1.30
N GLN A 232 -7.22 27.04 1.07
CA GLN A 232 -7.66 28.10 2.00
C GLN A 232 -8.11 27.51 3.34
N ASN A 233 -8.78 26.36 3.33
CA ASN A 233 -9.19 25.67 4.55
C ASN A 233 -8.02 25.10 5.37
N ILE A 234 -6.87 24.82 4.73
CA ILE A 234 -5.64 24.34 5.41
C ILE A 234 -4.85 25.51 6.02
N ILE A 235 -4.90 26.70 5.41
CA ILE A 235 -4.18 27.89 5.88
C ILE A 235 -4.92 28.54 7.07
N ASN A 236 -6.24 28.38 7.14
CA ASN A 236 -7.09 29.01 8.17
C ASN A 236 -7.38 28.11 9.40
N ASN A 237 -6.83 26.88 9.46
CA ASN A 237 -6.80 25.98 10.61
C ASN A 237 -5.36 25.69 11.04
#